data_3aeaabf553511fda437c9faa381d90d6
#
_entry.id   3aeaabf553511fda437c9faa381d90d6
#
_cell.length_a   1.000
_cell.length_b   1.000
_cell.length_c   1.000
_cell.angle_alpha   90.00
_cell.angle_beta   90.00
_cell.angle_gamma   90.00
#
_symmetry.space_group_name_H-M   'P 1'
#
loop_
_entity.id
_entity.type
_entity.pdbx_description
1 polymer ?
#
loop_
_entity_poly.entity_id
_entity_poly.type
_entity_poly.pdbx_seq_one_letter_code
_entity_poly.pdbx_strand_id
1 'polypeptide(L)'
;MKKKIIIVGAGGHAESCIDLVENNKIFSIKCLVGLKNERNKILLKKYKVTHSDNDLKSLSKKIPYALIGIGQIKSSSLRVKLFKKLKKLGFKLPTIISPNSVVSKHSSIGEGTVVMPGAIIGPNVIIGKNCIINSKALIEHGTIIKDNCHVATAAIINSGVRV
;
A
#
# COMPACT_ATOMS: atom_id res chain seq x y z
N MET A 1 -2.43 19.69 -9.89
CA MET A 1 -2.46 18.45 -10.73
C MET A 1 -2.13 17.24 -9.86
N LYS A 2 -2.89 16.11 -9.94
CA LYS A 2 -2.61 14.89 -9.15
C LYS A 2 -1.29 14.22 -9.60
N LYS A 3 -0.54 13.66 -8.67
CA LYS A 3 0.69 12.89 -8.95
C LYS A 3 0.34 11.55 -9.61
N LYS A 4 1.03 11.18 -10.68
CA LYS A 4 0.81 9.89 -11.37
C LYS A 4 1.43 8.75 -10.57
N ILE A 5 0.68 7.65 -10.36
CA ILE A 5 1.11 6.45 -9.64
C ILE A 5 0.77 5.20 -10.44
N ILE A 6 1.62 4.18 -10.41
CA ILE A 6 1.28 2.83 -10.87
C ILE A 6 0.90 1.96 -9.69
N ILE A 7 0.04 0.96 -9.91
CA ILE A 7 -0.24 -0.08 -8.91
C ILE A 7 0.34 -1.40 -9.43
N VAL A 8 1.15 -2.06 -8.60
CA VAL A 8 1.80 -3.33 -8.94
C VAL A 8 1.12 -4.46 -8.16
N GLY A 9 0.41 -5.29 -8.89
CA GLY A 9 -0.47 -6.35 -8.42
C GLY A 9 -1.85 -6.26 -9.07
N ALA A 10 -2.51 -7.41 -9.25
CA ALA A 10 -3.80 -7.53 -9.94
C ALA A 10 -4.77 -8.49 -9.22
N GLY A 11 -4.58 -8.72 -7.92
CA GLY A 11 -5.48 -9.49 -7.03
C GLY A 11 -6.46 -8.60 -6.27
N GLY A 12 -7.24 -9.19 -5.36
CA GLY A 12 -8.24 -8.47 -4.56
C GLY A 12 -7.66 -7.32 -3.73
N HIS A 13 -6.44 -7.44 -3.19
CA HIS A 13 -5.80 -6.32 -2.50
C HIS A 13 -5.50 -5.15 -3.44
N ALA A 14 -5.22 -5.41 -4.73
CA ALA A 14 -5.06 -4.33 -5.70
C ALA A 14 -6.37 -3.54 -5.89
N GLU A 15 -7.52 -4.19 -5.86
CA GLU A 15 -8.82 -3.52 -5.92
C GLU A 15 -9.03 -2.58 -4.73
N SER A 16 -8.71 -3.04 -3.51
CA SER A 16 -8.73 -2.18 -2.31
C SER A 16 -7.74 -1.01 -2.40
N CYS A 17 -6.56 -1.24 -2.99
CA CYS A 17 -5.58 -0.18 -3.22
C CYS A 17 -6.04 0.83 -4.28
N ILE A 18 -6.76 0.39 -5.32
CA ILE A 18 -7.36 1.29 -6.32
C ILE A 18 -8.36 2.23 -5.65
N ASP A 19 -9.30 1.66 -4.88
CA ASP A 19 -10.29 2.44 -4.14
C ASP A 19 -9.62 3.43 -3.17
N LEU A 20 -8.62 2.99 -2.43
CA LEU A 20 -7.83 3.84 -1.54
C LEU A 20 -7.20 5.03 -2.27
N VAL A 21 -6.61 4.81 -3.45
CA VAL A 21 -5.97 5.87 -4.25
C VAL A 21 -7.01 6.83 -4.83
N GLU A 22 -8.15 6.34 -5.31
CA GLU A 22 -9.22 7.18 -5.84
C GLU A 22 -9.75 8.14 -4.77
N ASN A 23 -9.93 7.65 -3.53
CA ASN A 23 -10.43 8.43 -2.40
C ASN A 23 -9.39 9.40 -1.81
N ASN A 24 -8.10 9.09 -1.91
CA ASN A 24 -7.02 9.93 -1.35
C ASN A 24 -6.85 11.29 -2.04
N LYS A 25 -7.26 11.46 -3.30
CA LYS A 25 -7.19 12.69 -4.11
C LYS A 25 -5.80 13.24 -4.42
N ILE A 26 -4.71 12.70 -3.85
CA ILE A 26 -3.31 13.13 -4.09
C ILE A 26 -2.77 12.51 -5.37
N PHE A 27 -3.13 11.26 -5.63
CA PHE A 27 -2.62 10.49 -6.76
C PHE A 27 -3.71 10.22 -7.82
N SER A 28 -3.26 9.98 -9.06
CA SER A 28 -4.06 9.42 -10.15
C SER A 28 -3.39 8.16 -10.67
N ILE A 29 -4.15 7.07 -10.75
CA ILE A 29 -3.66 5.78 -11.24
C ILE A 29 -3.40 5.90 -12.73
N LYS A 30 -2.17 5.63 -13.15
CA LYS A 30 -1.78 5.69 -14.56
C LYS A 30 -1.91 4.34 -15.25
N CYS A 31 -1.49 3.27 -14.60
CA CYS A 31 -1.64 1.90 -15.10
C CYS A 31 -1.56 0.88 -13.97
N LEU A 32 -2.03 -0.33 -14.26
CA LEU A 32 -1.83 -1.51 -13.45
C LEU A 32 -0.75 -2.39 -14.06
N VAL A 33 0.09 -2.95 -13.19
CA VAL A 33 1.13 -3.91 -13.53
C VAL A 33 0.78 -5.24 -12.86
N GLY A 34 0.65 -6.30 -13.64
CA GLY A 34 0.35 -7.65 -13.16
C GLY A 34 1.34 -8.69 -13.70
N LEU A 35 1.07 -9.95 -13.48
CA LEU A 35 1.81 -11.04 -14.11
C LEU A 35 1.51 -11.06 -15.63
N LYS A 36 2.37 -11.71 -16.41
CA LYS A 36 2.17 -11.83 -17.88
C LYS A 36 0.81 -12.43 -18.24
N ASN A 37 0.39 -13.45 -17.51
CA ASN A 37 -0.91 -14.12 -17.70
C ASN A 37 -2.11 -13.32 -17.19
N GLU A 38 -1.90 -12.24 -16.42
CA GLU A 38 -2.95 -11.33 -15.97
C GLU A 38 -3.16 -10.15 -16.93
N ARG A 39 -2.39 -10.06 -18.00
CA ARG A 39 -2.56 -9.00 -19.00
C ARG A 39 -4.00 -9.01 -19.55
N ASN A 40 -4.57 -7.82 -19.68
CA ASN A 40 -5.95 -7.58 -20.07
C ASN A 40 -7.01 -7.89 -18.98
N LYS A 41 -6.64 -8.41 -17.82
CA LYS A 41 -7.55 -8.50 -16.68
C LYS A 41 -8.08 -7.11 -16.32
N ILE A 42 -9.37 -7.04 -16.02
CA ILE A 42 -10.05 -5.79 -15.63
C ILE A 42 -10.40 -5.88 -14.15
N LEU A 43 -9.98 -4.88 -13.38
CA LEU A 43 -10.33 -4.72 -11.98
C LEU A 43 -11.36 -3.58 -11.85
N LEU A 44 -12.31 -3.76 -10.93
CA LEU A 44 -13.39 -2.80 -10.64
C LEU A 44 -14.11 -2.31 -11.91
N LYS A 45 -14.26 -3.18 -12.93
CA LYS A 45 -14.91 -2.89 -14.24
C LYS A 45 -14.31 -1.69 -15.00
N LYS A 46 -13.18 -1.16 -14.57
CA LYS A 46 -12.60 0.10 -15.08
C LYS A 46 -11.10 -0.01 -15.36
N TYR A 47 -10.33 -0.65 -14.50
CA TYR A 47 -8.88 -0.63 -14.56
C TYR A 47 -8.33 -1.89 -15.23
N LYS A 48 -7.77 -1.74 -16.43
CA LYS A 48 -7.16 -2.82 -17.19
C LYS A 48 -5.70 -2.99 -16.79
N VAL A 49 -5.26 -4.24 -16.61
CA VAL A 49 -3.83 -4.58 -16.47
C VAL A 49 -3.18 -4.46 -17.84
N THR A 50 -2.33 -3.46 -18.01
CA THR A 50 -1.72 -3.12 -19.31
C THR A 50 -0.24 -3.45 -19.38
N HIS A 51 0.41 -3.62 -18.22
CA HIS A 51 1.86 -3.83 -18.12
C HIS A 51 2.17 -5.06 -17.26
N SER A 52 3.38 -5.57 -17.43
CA SER A 52 3.93 -6.68 -16.65
C SER A 52 5.18 -6.25 -15.88
N ASP A 53 5.70 -7.14 -15.05
CA ASP A 53 6.94 -6.95 -14.29
C ASP A 53 8.15 -6.55 -15.15
N ASN A 54 8.16 -6.94 -16.44
CA ASN A 54 9.24 -6.59 -17.38
C ASN A 54 9.23 -5.11 -17.75
N ASP A 55 8.07 -4.45 -17.62
CA ASP A 55 7.90 -3.05 -18.00
C ASP A 55 8.29 -2.08 -16.87
N LEU A 56 8.53 -2.58 -15.65
CA LEU A 56 8.79 -1.75 -14.47
C LEU A 56 9.99 -0.82 -14.65
N LYS A 57 11.07 -1.29 -15.30
CA LYS A 57 12.28 -0.47 -15.54
C LYS A 57 11.99 0.71 -16.48
N SER A 58 11.16 0.52 -17.49
CA SER A 58 10.77 1.60 -18.40
C SER A 58 9.75 2.55 -17.76
N LEU A 59 8.84 2.01 -16.95
CA LEU A 59 7.84 2.79 -16.22
C LEU A 59 8.47 3.71 -15.17
N SER A 60 9.51 3.27 -14.46
CA SER A 60 10.18 4.08 -13.43
C SER A 60 10.79 5.37 -13.97
N LYS A 61 11.20 5.38 -15.24
CA LYS A 61 11.72 6.58 -15.92
C LYS A 61 10.63 7.61 -16.24
N LYS A 62 9.35 7.20 -16.31
CA LYS A 62 8.22 8.03 -16.73
C LYS A 62 7.28 8.38 -15.57
N ILE A 63 7.15 7.49 -14.60
CA ILE A 63 6.21 7.60 -13.49
C ILE A 63 6.95 7.30 -12.20
N PRO A 64 7.23 8.30 -11.35
CA PRO A 64 8.10 8.12 -10.20
C PRO A 64 7.47 7.39 -9.01
N TYR A 65 6.13 7.24 -8.97
CA TYR A 65 5.44 6.67 -7.83
C TYR A 65 4.86 5.29 -8.15
N ALA A 66 5.02 4.37 -7.20
CA ALA A 66 4.40 3.05 -7.27
C ALA A 66 3.75 2.68 -5.92
N LEU A 67 2.63 1.96 -5.99
CA LEU A 67 1.95 1.35 -4.86
C LEU A 67 1.94 -0.17 -5.03
N ILE A 68 2.24 -0.91 -3.97
CA ILE A 68 2.21 -2.36 -3.98
C ILE A 68 0.79 -2.84 -3.68
N GLY A 69 0.12 -3.34 -4.71
CA GLY A 69 -1.22 -3.93 -4.67
C GLY A 69 -1.24 -5.43 -4.36
N ILE A 70 -0.14 -5.99 -3.85
CA ILE A 70 -0.07 -7.38 -3.40
C ILE A 70 -0.33 -7.44 -1.91
N GLY A 71 -1.29 -8.26 -1.50
CA GLY A 71 -1.58 -8.51 -0.09
C GLY A 71 -0.54 -9.41 0.58
N GLN A 72 -0.77 -9.73 1.84
CA GLN A 72 0.13 -10.49 2.69
C GLN A 72 -0.71 -11.35 3.65
N ILE A 73 -1.03 -12.59 3.24
CA ILE A 73 -1.87 -13.51 4.05
C ILE A 73 -1.00 -14.60 4.66
N LYS A 74 -0.38 -15.45 3.84
CA LYS A 74 0.43 -16.57 4.32
C LYS A 74 1.89 -16.18 4.57
N SER A 75 2.42 -15.22 3.84
CA SER A 75 3.82 -14.80 3.90
C SER A 75 3.97 -13.36 3.40
N SER A 76 4.88 -12.63 4.02
CA SER A 76 5.31 -11.28 3.55
C SER A 76 6.33 -11.34 2.41
N SER A 77 6.92 -12.50 2.12
CA SER A 77 8.11 -12.62 1.29
C SER A 77 7.97 -12.02 -0.10
N LEU A 78 6.83 -12.24 -0.76
CA LEU A 78 6.57 -11.69 -2.11
C LEU A 78 6.46 -10.17 -2.07
N ARG A 79 5.73 -9.61 -1.10
CA ARG A 79 5.57 -8.17 -0.93
C ARG A 79 6.91 -7.51 -0.59
N VAL A 80 7.72 -8.13 0.27
CA VAL A 80 9.08 -7.67 0.62
C VAL A 80 10.01 -7.67 -0.59
N LYS A 81 10.02 -8.76 -1.39
CA LYS A 81 10.80 -8.84 -2.64
C LYS A 81 10.39 -7.73 -3.61
N LEU A 82 9.10 -7.49 -3.77
CA LEU A 82 8.60 -6.45 -4.65
C LEU A 82 8.96 -5.05 -4.15
N PHE A 83 8.84 -4.78 -2.86
CA PHE A 83 9.27 -3.51 -2.24
C PHE A 83 10.74 -3.21 -2.56
N LYS A 84 11.64 -4.17 -2.30
CA LYS A 84 13.07 -4.04 -2.59
C LYS A 84 13.32 -3.83 -4.10
N LYS A 85 12.63 -4.57 -4.97
CA LYS A 85 12.73 -4.44 -6.43
C LYS A 85 12.34 -3.04 -6.90
N LEU A 86 11.19 -2.53 -6.45
CA LEU A 86 10.71 -1.21 -6.84
C LEU A 86 11.62 -0.08 -6.35
N LYS A 87 12.14 -0.18 -5.13
CA LYS A 87 13.15 0.76 -4.60
C LYS A 87 14.41 0.75 -5.45
N LYS A 88 14.94 -0.44 -5.80
CA LYS A 88 16.13 -0.57 -6.67
C LYS A 88 15.92 0.03 -8.06
N LEU A 89 14.68 0.00 -8.58
CA LEU A 89 14.31 0.61 -9.86
C LEU A 89 14.08 2.13 -9.75
N GLY A 90 14.22 2.73 -8.57
CA GLY A 90 14.10 4.18 -8.35
C GLY A 90 12.68 4.67 -8.10
N PHE A 91 11.69 3.79 -7.91
CA PHE A 91 10.35 4.23 -7.54
C PHE A 91 10.31 4.82 -6.13
N LYS A 92 9.54 5.89 -5.98
CA LYS A 92 9.08 6.41 -4.69
C LYS A 92 7.83 5.62 -4.28
N LEU A 93 7.84 5.05 -3.09
CA LEU A 93 6.73 4.25 -2.55
C LEU A 93 6.02 5.07 -1.46
N PRO A 94 5.03 5.90 -1.80
CA PRO A 94 4.40 6.77 -0.82
C PRO A 94 3.63 5.97 0.23
N THR A 95 3.55 6.51 1.43
CA THR A 95 2.53 6.12 2.40
C THR A 95 1.18 6.63 1.90
N ILE A 96 0.18 5.76 1.81
CA ILE A 96 -1.17 6.16 1.39
C ILE A 96 -2.14 5.88 2.52
N ILE A 97 -2.75 6.94 3.01
CA ILE A 97 -3.66 6.93 4.15
C ILE A 97 -5.06 7.23 3.64
N SER A 98 -6.03 6.40 4.02
CA SER A 98 -7.44 6.66 3.72
C SER A 98 -7.91 7.94 4.40
N PRO A 99 -8.64 8.81 3.71
CA PRO A 99 -9.27 9.97 4.33
C PRO A 99 -10.32 9.59 5.39
N ASN A 100 -10.79 8.34 5.34
CA ASN A 100 -11.76 7.78 6.31
C ASN A 100 -11.09 7.02 7.46
N SER A 101 -9.78 7.19 7.67
CA SER A 101 -9.06 6.70 8.86
C SER A 101 -8.81 7.82 9.84
N VAL A 102 -8.65 7.48 11.11
CA VAL A 102 -8.26 8.41 12.18
C VAL A 102 -6.81 8.16 12.52
N VAL A 103 -5.93 9.08 12.13
CA VAL A 103 -4.49 8.94 12.34
C VAL A 103 -4.00 10.12 13.18
N SER A 104 -3.45 9.83 14.35
CA SER A 104 -2.86 10.86 15.21
C SER A 104 -1.72 11.58 14.49
N LYS A 105 -1.73 12.92 14.56
CA LYS A 105 -0.62 13.75 14.08
C LYS A 105 0.71 13.49 14.81
N HIS A 106 0.66 12.83 15.95
CA HIS A 106 1.81 12.45 16.76
C HIS A 106 2.29 11.02 16.47
N SER A 107 1.73 10.33 15.47
CA SER A 107 2.23 9.04 14.98
C SER A 107 3.18 9.21 13.81
N SER A 108 3.99 8.18 13.52
CA SER A 108 4.85 8.11 12.35
C SER A 108 4.58 6.83 11.54
N ILE A 109 4.53 6.96 10.22
CA ILE A 109 4.20 5.85 9.32
C ILE A 109 5.22 5.81 8.19
N GLY A 110 5.90 4.68 8.03
CA GLY A 110 6.96 4.48 7.05
C GLY A 110 6.48 4.36 5.61
N GLU A 111 7.43 4.55 4.68
CA GLU A 111 7.19 4.51 3.24
C GLU A 111 6.59 3.18 2.75
N GLY A 112 5.73 3.24 1.74
CA GLY A 112 5.09 2.07 1.14
C GLY A 112 4.00 1.43 2.00
N THR A 113 3.73 1.98 3.18
CA THR A 113 2.66 1.53 4.07
C THR A 113 1.31 2.06 3.58
N VAL A 114 0.29 1.22 3.67
CA VAL A 114 -1.10 1.60 3.37
C VAL A 114 -1.93 1.54 4.64
N VAL A 115 -2.75 2.57 4.84
CA VAL A 115 -3.72 2.65 5.94
C VAL A 115 -5.12 2.68 5.32
N MET A 116 -5.87 1.61 5.56
CA MET A 116 -7.16 1.36 4.96
C MET A 116 -8.31 2.09 5.69
N PRO A 117 -9.49 2.18 5.08
CA PRO A 117 -10.63 2.90 5.65
C PRO A 117 -11.00 2.42 7.05
N GLY A 118 -11.33 3.36 7.94
CA GLY A 118 -11.77 3.10 9.30
C GLY A 118 -10.68 2.66 10.27
N ALA A 119 -9.41 2.56 9.84
CA ALA A 119 -8.31 2.29 10.75
C ALA A 119 -8.11 3.47 11.72
N ILE A 120 -7.78 3.16 12.97
CA ILE A 120 -7.51 4.14 14.03
C ILE A 120 -6.08 3.93 14.52
N ILE A 121 -5.27 4.99 14.48
CA ILE A 121 -3.87 4.98 14.89
C ILE A 121 -3.67 6.05 15.94
N GLY A 122 -3.36 5.62 17.16
CA GLY A 122 -3.20 6.45 18.35
C GLY A 122 -1.93 7.30 18.35
N PRO A 123 -1.78 8.19 19.36
CA PRO A 123 -0.60 9.03 19.51
C PRO A 123 0.64 8.19 19.88
N ASN A 124 1.83 8.68 19.46
CA ASN A 124 3.12 8.03 19.66
C ASN A 124 3.24 6.60 19.07
N VAL A 125 2.34 6.24 18.15
CA VAL A 125 2.47 4.99 17.38
C VAL A 125 3.55 5.17 16.32
N ILE A 126 4.41 4.15 16.19
CA ILE A 126 5.45 4.07 15.16
C ILE A 126 5.13 2.87 14.26
N ILE A 127 4.89 3.12 12.99
CA ILE A 127 4.65 2.07 11.99
C ILE A 127 5.79 2.10 10.98
N GLY A 128 6.39 0.95 10.76
CA GLY A 128 7.48 0.75 9.81
C GLY A 128 7.05 0.85 8.35
N LYS A 129 7.97 0.46 7.47
CA LYS A 129 7.81 0.51 6.02
C LYS A 129 7.06 -0.70 5.49
N ASN A 130 6.41 -0.54 4.34
CA ASN A 130 5.77 -1.62 3.59
C ASN A 130 4.72 -2.40 4.39
N CYS A 131 4.09 -1.77 5.37
CA CYS A 131 3.04 -2.37 6.19
C CYS A 131 1.67 -2.26 5.51
N ILE A 132 0.75 -3.11 5.95
CA ILE A 132 -0.68 -3.01 5.65
C ILE A 132 -1.40 -2.83 6.98
N ILE A 133 -1.98 -1.66 7.20
CA ILE A 133 -2.92 -1.43 8.30
C ILE A 133 -4.31 -1.52 7.71
N ASN A 134 -4.93 -2.68 7.91
CA ASN A 134 -6.14 -3.03 7.19
C ASN A 134 -7.39 -2.32 7.75
N SER A 135 -8.52 -2.46 7.07
CA SER A 135 -9.76 -1.76 7.39
C SER A 135 -10.19 -2.00 8.84
N LYS A 136 -10.57 -0.91 9.53
CA LYS A 136 -11.03 -0.92 10.92
C LYS A 136 -10.01 -1.46 11.94
N ALA A 137 -8.72 -1.61 11.58
CA ALA A 137 -7.70 -1.95 12.57
C ALA A 137 -7.55 -0.82 13.59
N LEU A 138 -7.41 -1.17 14.88
CA LEU A 138 -7.15 -0.23 15.98
C LEU A 138 -5.75 -0.47 16.52
N ILE A 139 -4.92 0.57 16.53
CA ILE A 139 -3.57 0.54 17.10
C ILE A 139 -3.48 1.62 18.16
N GLU A 140 -3.40 1.17 19.40
CA GLU A 140 -3.38 2.03 20.56
C GLU A 140 -2.02 2.72 20.76
N HIS A 141 -2.03 3.79 21.59
CA HIS A 141 -0.88 4.69 21.81
C HIS A 141 0.41 3.97 22.20
N GLY A 142 1.56 4.53 21.79
CA GLY A 142 2.89 4.03 22.16
C GLY A 142 3.28 2.68 21.50
N THR A 143 2.44 2.15 20.62
CA THR A 143 2.67 0.88 19.92
C THR A 143 3.73 1.02 18.83
N ILE A 144 4.55 -0.01 18.65
CA ILE A 144 5.56 -0.06 17.59
C ILE A 144 5.27 -1.25 16.67
N ILE A 145 4.93 -0.97 15.43
CA ILE A 145 4.79 -1.95 14.34
C ILE A 145 6.04 -1.87 13.47
N LYS A 146 6.81 -2.96 13.40
CA LYS A 146 8.01 -3.01 12.56
C LYS A 146 7.69 -3.09 11.06
N ASP A 147 8.74 -3.12 10.24
CA ASP A 147 8.60 -3.19 8.79
C ASP A 147 7.92 -4.48 8.32
N ASN A 148 7.17 -4.38 7.23
CA ASN A 148 6.54 -5.51 6.55
C ASN A 148 5.48 -6.25 7.37
N CYS A 149 4.86 -5.61 8.32
CA CYS A 149 3.76 -6.17 9.10
C CYS A 149 2.41 -5.99 8.39
N HIS A 150 1.49 -6.89 8.66
CA HIS A 150 0.09 -6.79 8.27
C HIS A 150 -0.80 -6.85 9.51
N VAL A 151 -1.35 -5.72 9.88
CA VAL A 151 -2.42 -5.66 10.88
C VAL A 151 -3.73 -5.94 10.16
N ALA A 152 -4.33 -7.09 10.46
CA ALA A 152 -5.51 -7.60 9.74
C ALA A 152 -6.76 -6.72 9.94
N THR A 153 -7.78 -6.96 9.14
CA THR A 153 -9.08 -6.28 9.24
C THR A 153 -9.65 -6.41 10.65
N ALA A 154 -10.02 -5.27 11.24
CA ALA A 154 -10.60 -5.16 12.59
C ALA A 154 -9.72 -5.71 13.73
N ALA A 155 -8.42 -5.95 13.49
CA ALA A 155 -7.51 -6.35 14.55
C ALA A 155 -7.26 -5.19 15.52
N ILE A 156 -7.15 -5.52 16.80
CA ILE A 156 -6.88 -4.56 17.87
C ILE A 156 -5.49 -4.86 18.44
N ILE A 157 -4.65 -3.83 18.50
CA ILE A 157 -3.34 -3.89 19.14
C ILE A 157 -3.32 -2.87 20.28
N ASN A 158 -3.20 -3.39 21.49
CA ASN A 158 -3.22 -2.57 22.70
C ASN A 158 -1.98 -1.70 22.85
N SER A 159 -2.04 -0.75 23.78
CA SER A 159 -0.99 0.25 24.02
C SER A 159 0.36 -0.39 24.38
N GLY A 160 1.44 0.20 23.88
CA GLY A 160 2.81 -0.17 24.19
C GLY A 160 3.29 -1.50 23.59
N VAL A 161 2.45 -2.19 22.80
CA VAL A 161 2.81 -3.47 22.16
C VAL A 161 3.88 -3.26 21.06
N ARG A 162 4.76 -4.24 20.89
CA ARG A 162 5.76 -4.29 19.83
C ARG A 162 5.52 -5.52 18.93
N VAL A 163 5.31 -5.29 17.62
CA VAL A 163 5.08 -6.31 16.58
C VAL A 163 6.23 -6.32 15.60
#